data_3170f8d98a6b5693748756277df750a9
#
_entry.id   3170f8d98a6b5693748756277df750a9
#
_cell.length_a   1.000
_cell.length_b   1.000
_cell.length_c   1.000
_cell.angle_alpha   90.00
_cell.angle_beta   90.00
_cell.angle_gamma   90.00
#
_symmetry.space_group_name_H-M   'P 1'
#
loop_
_entity.id
_entity.type
_entity.pdbx_description
1 polymer ?
#
loop_
_entity_poly.entity_id
_entity_poly.type
_entity_poly.pdbx_seq_one_letter_code
_entity_poly.pdbx_strand_id
1 'polypeptide(L)'
;MKLAYQSLLAGVALTVSSLALAAGELNLYNWGNYTSPKLIEKFEAETGIKVTITDYDSNETALAKVRAGGHGFDLAVPSHSHLPIWMSEGLIANARVDQMPNFKNVAKEWRNPDWDPGRQYSAPWQWGSVGVMVDTSVYNGDINTFGIILDPPEELIGKINVAPEMNDVISSALLYLGGEACSGDKELLRKVRDKLVEAKPKWKSMD
;
A
#
# COMPACT_ATOMS: atom_id res chain seq x y z
N MET A 1 -44.68 19.27 -74.35
CA MET A 1 -44.64 19.46 -72.91
C MET A 1 -44.11 18.17 -72.25
N LYS A 2 -42.85 18.12 -71.88
CA LYS A 2 -42.25 17.02 -71.11
C LYS A 2 -41.61 17.62 -69.83
N LEU A 3 -42.23 17.36 -68.70
CA LEU A 3 -41.68 17.73 -67.37
C LEU A 3 -40.57 16.75 -67.06
N ALA A 4 -39.40 17.29 -66.81
CA ALA A 4 -38.27 16.55 -66.23
C ALA A 4 -38.36 16.59 -64.65
N TYR A 5 -38.51 15.44 -64.07
CA TYR A 5 -38.34 15.25 -62.62
C TYR A 5 -36.85 15.12 -62.30
N GLN A 6 -36.29 16.12 -61.63
CA GLN A 6 -34.99 16.00 -61.08
C GLN A 6 -35.12 15.48 -59.60
N SER A 7 -34.71 14.24 -59.44
CA SER A 7 -34.63 13.60 -58.08
C SER A 7 -33.42 14.11 -57.36
N LEU A 8 -33.63 14.87 -56.29
CA LEU A 8 -32.59 15.32 -55.35
C LEU A 8 -32.30 14.19 -54.33
N LEU A 9 -31.22 13.47 -54.53
CA LEU A 9 -30.68 12.53 -53.52
C LEU A 9 -29.91 13.33 -52.45
N ALA A 10 -30.56 13.60 -51.33
CA ALA A 10 -29.92 14.14 -50.17
C ALA A 10 -29.18 12.99 -49.43
N GLY A 11 -27.87 12.95 -49.58
CA GLY A 11 -27.01 12.06 -48.84
C GLY A 11 -26.90 12.52 -47.36
N VAL A 12 -27.52 11.77 -46.46
CA VAL A 12 -27.33 11.94 -45.03
C VAL A 12 -25.97 11.32 -44.67
N ALA A 13 -24.95 12.15 -44.53
CA ALA A 13 -23.68 11.74 -43.95
C ALA A 13 -23.89 11.56 -42.42
N LEU A 14 -24.01 10.31 -41.95
CA LEU A 14 -23.93 9.96 -40.57
C LEU A 14 -22.49 10.23 -40.13
N THR A 15 -22.25 11.39 -39.50
CA THR A 15 -21.05 11.65 -38.73
C THR A 15 -21.15 10.81 -37.45
N VAL A 16 -20.49 9.66 -37.44
CA VAL A 16 -20.20 8.92 -36.21
C VAL A 16 -19.22 9.78 -35.45
N SER A 17 -19.73 10.64 -34.56
CA SER A 17 -18.93 11.29 -33.54
C SER A 17 -18.43 10.17 -32.60
N SER A 18 -17.20 9.73 -32.82
CA SER A 18 -16.48 8.99 -31.80
C SER A 18 -16.45 9.89 -30.55
N LEU A 19 -17.29 9.55 -29.58
CA LEU A 19 -17.14 10.06 -28.22
C LEU A 19 -15.71 9.65 -27.80
N ALA A 20 -14.77 10.56 -27.95
CA ALA A 20 -13.50 10.45 -27.27
C ALA A 20 -13.88 10.49 -25.77
N LEU A 21 -13.96 9.32 -25.15
CA LEU A 21 -13.97 9.21 -23.71
C LEU A 21 -12.77 10.03 -23.25
N ALA A 22 -13.02 11.12 -22.55
CA ALA A 22 -11.96 11.89 -21.96
C ALA A 22 -11.11 10.90 -21.15
N ALA A 23 -9.86 10.73 -21.58
CA ALA A 23 -8.91 9.90 -20.85
C ALA A 23 -8.86 10.45 -19.43
N GLY A 24 -9.29 9.64 -18.46
CA GLY A 24 -9.24 10.02 -17.05
C GLY A 24 -7.79 10.06 -16.55
N GLU A 25 -7.59 10.71 -15.43
CA GLU A 25 -6.33 10.65 -14.68
C GLU A 25 -6.59 9.94 -13.35
N LEU A 26 -5.63 9.17 -12.88
CA LEU A 26 -5.67 8.47 -11.61
C LEU A 26 -4.36 8.75 -10.85
N ASN A 27 -4.49 9.38 -9.68
CA ASN A 27 -3.37 9.69 -8.81
C ASN A 27 -3.32 8.64 -7.68
N LEU A 28 -2.34 7.74 -7.77
CA LEU A 28 -2.13 6.64 -6.83
C LEU A 28 -1.02 7.00 -5.84
N TYR A 29 -1.32 6.98 -4.54
CA TYR A 29 -0.37 7.16 -3.45
C TYR A 29 -0.01 5.80 -2.87
N ASN A 30 1.22 5.35 -3.07
CA ASN A 30 1.63 3.96 -2.80
C ASN A 30 3.03 3.88 -2.21
N TRP A 31 3.38 2.71 -1.72
CA TRP A 31 4.73 2.37 -1.32
C TRP A 31 5.67 2.34 -2.53
N GLY A 32 6.91 2.75 -2.31
CA GLY A 32 7.95 2.66 -3.35
C GLY A 32 8.13 1.22 -3.84
N ASN A 33 8.26 1.05 -5.15
CA ASN A 33 8.44 -0.25 -5.81
C ASN A 33 7.30 -1.28 -5.65
N TYR A 34 6.12 -0.87 -5.18
CA TYR A 34 4.97 -1.79 -5.01
C TYR A 34 4.17 -2.04 -6.28
N THR A 35 4.46 -1.31 -7.34
CA THR A 35 3.71 -1.42 -8.60
C THR A 35 4.65 -1.66 -9.77
N SER A 36 4.42 -2.74 -10.51
CA SER A 36 5.16 -3.00 -11.75
C SER A 36 4.83 -1.96 -12.81
N PRO A 37 5.81 -1.31 -13.45
CA PRO A 37 5.57 -0.41 -14.57
C PRO A 37 4.75 -1.07 -15.70
N LYS A 38 4.97 -2.34 -15.97
CA LYS A 38 4.21 -3.10 -16.96
C LYS A 38 2.73 -3.25 -16.62
N LEU A 39 2.39 -3.28 -15.32
CA LEU A 39 1.00 -3.31 -14.87
C LEU A 39 0.32 -1.99 -15.19
N ILE A 40 1.00 -0.87 -14.94
CA ILE A 40 0.49 0.47 -15.25
C ILE A 40 0.33 0.65 -16.76
N GLU A 41 1.33 0.32 -17.56
CA GLU A 41 1.26 0.37 -19.01
C GLU A 41 0.07 -0.42 -19.56
N LYS A 42 -0.15 -1.63 -19.04
CA LYS A 42 -1.30 -2.47 -19.41
C LYS A 42 -2.63 -1.80 -19.04
N PHE A 43 -2.75 -1.30 -17.80
CA PHE A 43 -3.96 -0.63 -17.34
C PHE A 43 -4.27 0.62 -18.19
N GLU A 44 -3.28 1.45 -18.47
CA GLU A 44 -3.42 2.63 -19.32
C GLU A 44 -3.84 2.26 -20.75
N ALA A 45 -3.24 1.20 -21.30
CA ALA A 45 -3.58 0.73 -22.66
C ALA A 45 -5.02 0.18 -22.74
N GLU A 46 -5.50 -0.50 -21.69
CA GLU A 46 -6.84 -1.09 -21.67
C GLU A 46 -7.94 -0.08 -21.34
N THR A 47 -7.63 0.95 -20.55
CA THR A 47 -8.64 1.88 -20.01
C THR A 47 -8.57 3.28 -20.63
N GLY A 48 -7.44 3.68 -21.16
CA GLY A 48 -7.16 5.06 -21.56
C GLY A 48 -6.92 6.01 -20.39
N ILE A 49 -6.93 5.51 -19.14
CA ILE A 49 -6.71 6.30 -17.91
C ILE A 49 -5.22 6.43 -17.65
N LYS A 50 -4.73 7.66 -17.52
CA LYS A 50 -3.33 7.93 -17.15
C LYS A 50 -3.15 7.76 -15.65
N VAL A 51 -2.08 7.07 -15.24
CA VAL A 51 -1.77 6.81 -13.83
C VAL A 51 -0.52 7.57 -13.41
N THR A 52 -0.66 8.40 -12.39
CA THR A 52 0.46 9.05 -11.72
C THR A 52 0.65 8.40 -10.34
N ILE A 53 1.86 7.90 -10.08
CA ILE A 53 2.20 7.29 -8.78
C ILE A 53 3.05 8.30 -7.99
N THR A 54 2.65 8.53 -6.75
CA THR A 54 3.46 9.23 -5.74
C THR A 54 3.85 8.22 -4.67
N ASP A 55 5.14 8.08 -4.41
CA ASP A 55 5.64 7.11 -3.45
C ASP A 55 5.73 7.68 -2.03
N TYR A 56 5.65 6.79 -1.05
CA TYR A 56 5.96 7.04 0.36
C TYR A 56 6.70 5.85 0.97
N ASP A 57 7.28 6.05 2.15
CA ASP A 57 8.17 5.12 2.84
C ASP A 57 7.62 4.62 4.20
N SER A 58 6.60 5.30 4.74
CA SER A 58 5.97 4.91 6.01
C SER A 58 4.49 5.24 6.06
N ASN A 59 3.72 4.47 6.82
CA ASN A 59 2.29 4.75 7.04
C ASN A 59 2.07 6.10 7.71
N GLU A 60 2.99 6.52 8.58
CA GLU A 60 2.94 7.81 9.28
C GLU A 60 3.06 8.97 8.31
N THR A 61 4.01 8.90 7.37
CA THR A 61 4.17 9.89 6.28
C THR A 61 2.91 9.95 5.43
N ALA A 62 2.37 8.80 5.03
CA ALA A 62 1.15 8.72 4.23
C ALA A 62 -0.05 9.33 4.95
N LEU A 63 -0.26 8.96 6.22
CA LEU A 63 -1.35 9.48 7.03
C LEU A 63 -1.25 11.00 7.23
N ALA A 64 -0.07 11.51 7.57
CA ALA A 64 0.15 12.94 7.76
C ALA A 64 -0.15 13.74 6.48
N LYS A 65 0.27 13.23 5.32
CA LYS A 65 0.02 13.86 4.02
C LYS A 65 -1.47 13.92 3.69
N VAL A 66 -2.20 12.83 3.90
CA VAL A 66 -3.65 12.78 3.61
C VAL A 66 -4.44 13.64 4.59
N ARG A 67 -4.10 13.65 5.88
CA ARG A 67 -4.69 14.54 6.89
C ARG A 67 -4.56 16.01 6.54
N ALA A 68 -3.43 16.41 5.95
CA ALA A 68 -3.21 17.81 5.54
C ALA A 68 -4.17 18.27 4.45
N GLY A 69 -4.80 17.36 3.72
CA GLY A 69 -5.72 17.67 2.63
C GLY A 69 -5.05 18.25 1.39
N GLY A 70 -5.82 18.54 0.36
CA GLY A 70 -5.35 19.18 -0.87
C GLY A 70 -4.30 18.40 -1.66
N HIS A 71 -4.16 17.10 -1.38
CA HIS A 71 -3.12 16.24 -1.96
C HIS A 71 -3.42 15.77 -3.38
N GLY A 72 -4.69 15.75 -3.80
CA GLY A 72 -5.11 15.33 -5.13
C GLY A 72 -5.00 13.83 -5.40
N PHE A 73 -4.82 12.98 -4.37
CA PHE A 73 -4.80 11.53 -4.55
C PHE A 73 -6.22 10.97 -4.66
N ASP A 74 -6.41 10.04 -5.60
CA ASP A 74 -7.66 9.30 -5.80
C ASP A 74 -7.65 7.98 -5.04
N LEU A 75 -6.49 7.31 -4.97
CA LEU A 75 -6.27 6.08 -4.25
C LEU A 75 -5.03 6.18 -3.37
N ALA A 76 -5.09 5.52 -2.20
CA ALA A 76 -3.94 5.35 -1.33
C ALA A 76 -3.86 3.88 -0.85
N VAL A 77 -2.66 3.41 -0.55
CA VAL A 77 -2.39 2.01 -0.19
C VAL A 77 -1.81 1.89 1.22
N PRO A 78 -2.56 2.25 2.28
CA PRO A 78 -2.08 2.09 3.65
C PRO A 78 -1.98 0.61 4.04
N SER A 79 -1.13 0.32 5.01
CA SER A 79 -1.14 -1.00 5.65
C SER A 79 -2.45 -1.24 6.41
N HIS A 80 -2.84 -2.49 6.53
CA HIS A 80 -4.07 -2.89 7.22
C HIS A 80 -4.19 -2.33 8.65
N SER A 81 -3.07 -2.22 9.36
CA SER A 81 -3.01 -1.68 10.73
C SER A 81 -3.40 -0.20 10.82
N HIS A 82 -3.23 0.57 9.75
CA HIS A 82 -3.56 2.00 9.69
C HIS A 82 -4.97 2.26 9.14
N LEU A 83 -5.55 1.31 8.42
CA LEU A 83 -6.87 1.48 7.79
C LEU A 83 -7.98 1.89 8.78
N PRO A 84 -8.08 1.31 10.01
CA PRO A 84 -9.07 1.75 11.00
C PRO A 84 -8.94 3.24 11.39
N ILE A 85 -7.72 3.77 11.41
CA ILE A 85 -7.48 5.21 11.68
C ILE A 85 -8.02 6.05 10.53
N TRP A 86 -7.72 5.67 9.30
CA TRP A 86 -8.19 6.38 8.10
C TRP A 86 -9.72 6.37 8.02
N MET A 87 -10.37 5.25 8.38
CA MET A 87 -11.83 5.15 8.44
C MET A 87 -12.41 6.04 9.54
N SER A 88 -11.88 5.98 10.76
CA SER A 88 -12.40 6.73 11.90
C SER A 88 -12.26 8.24 11.74
N GLU A 89 -11.27 8.70 10.99
CA GLU A 89 -11.04 10.10 10.69
C GLU A 89 -11.75 10.58 9.40
N GLY A 90 -12.47 9.68 8.72
CA GLY A 90 -13.19 10.03 7.49
C GLY A 90 -12.28 10.39 6.31
N LEU A 91 -11.05 9.89 6.30
CA LEU A 91 -10.05 10.18 5.26
C LEU A 91 -10.26 9.36 3.98
N ILE A 92 -11.05 8.31 4.04
CA ILE A 92 -11.38 7.44 2.92
C ILE A 92 -12.89 7.26 2.78
N ALA A 93 -13.34 7.14 1.53
CA ALA A 93 -14.74 6.94 1.21
C ALA A 93 -15.13 5.46 1.31
N ASN A 94 -16.39 5.18 1.69
CA ASN A 94 -16.98 3.86 1.54
C ASN A 94 -17.21 3.57 0.05
N ALA A 95 -16.32 2.79 -0.54
CA ALA A 95 -16.32 2.48 -1.97
C ALA A 95 -17.14 1.22 -2.31
N ARG A 96 -17.72 0.52 -1.30
CA ARG A 96 -18.46 -0.73 -1.51
C ARG A 96 -17.70 -1.71 -2.38
N VAL A 97 -16.43 -1.96 -2.01
CA VAL A 97 -15.49 -2.79 -2.79
C VAL A 97 -16.03 -4.21 -2.99
N ASP A 98 -16.78 -4.73 -2.02
CA ASP A 98 -17.48 -6.02 -2.09
C ASP A 98 -18.43 -6.13 -3.29
N GLN A 99 -18.94 -5.01 -3.78
CA GLN A 99 -19.88 -4.96 -4.90
C GLN A 99 -19.22 -4.73 -6.27
N MET A 100 -17.92 -4.50 -6.30
CA MET A 100 -17.19 -4.30 -7.55
C MET A 100 -17.11 -5.60 -8.36
N PRO A 101 -17.30 -5.56 -9.70
CA PRO A 101 -17.33 -6.78 -10.53
C PRO A 101 -16.09 -7.68 -10.39
N ASN A 102 -14.92 -7.07 -10.16
CA ASN A 102 -13.66 -7.78 -10.01
C ASN A 102 -13.41 -8.32 -8.59
N PHE A 103 -14.26 -8.01 -7.61
CA PHE A 103 -14.11 -8.53 -6.25
C PHE A 103 -14.12 -10.06 -6.19
N LYS A 104 -14.79 -10.71 -7.14
CA LYS A 104 -14.78 -12.18 -7.28
C LYS A 104 -13.37 -12.77 -7.44
N ASN A 105 -12.38 -11.96 -7.88
CA ASN A 105 -11.00 -12.39 -8.06
C ASN A 105 -10.17 -12.29 -6.77
N VAL A 106 -10.70 -11.64 -5.73
CA VAL A 106 -10.04 -11.60 -4.40
C VAL A 106 -10.10 -13.00 -3.79
N ALA A 107 -8.96 -13.50 -3.31
CA ALA A 107 -8.89 -14.79 -2.64
C ALA A 107 -9.76 -14.78 -1.36
N LYS A 108 -10.33 -15.93 -1.02
CA LYS A 108 -11.39 -16.04 0.01
C LYS A 108 -10.93 -15.53 1.38
N GLU A 109 -9.70 -15.81 1.75
CA GLU A 109 -9.05 -15.38 3.00
C GLU A 109 -8.96 -13.88 3.16
N TRP A 110 -8.98 -13.13 2.05
CA TRP A 110 -8.85 -11.67 2.04
C TRP A 110 -10.18 -10.93 1.84
N ARG A 111 -11.31 -11.65 1.73
CA ARG A 111 -12.61 -11.02 1.43
C ARG A 111 -13.30 -10.39 2.64
N ASN A 112 -13.00 -10.85 3.83
CA ASN A 112 -13.66 -10.36 5.05
C ASN A 112 -12.68 -10.26 6.22
N PRO A 113 -11.70 -9.35 6.17
CA PRO A 113 -10.77 -9.16 7.27
C PRO A 113 -11.40 -8.37 8.42
N ASP A 114 -10.88 -8.56 9.63
CA ASP A 114 -11.40 -7.89 10.84
C ASP A 114 -11.25 -6.36 10.80
N TRP A 115 -10.25 -5.84 10.09
CA TRP A 115 -9.97 -4.41 9.98
C TRP A 115 -10.85 -3.67 8.95
N ASP A 116 -11.54 -4.38 8.06
CA ASP A 116 -12.52 -3.86 7.11
C ASP A 116 -13.58 -4.93 6.81
N PRO A 117 -14.48 -5.21 7.77
CA PRO A 117 -15.50 -6.23 7.62
C PRO A 117 -16.37 -5.98 6.39
N GLY A 118 -16.48 -7.01 5.53
CA GLY A 118 -17.22 -6.92 4.27
C GLY A 118 -16.58 -6.05 3.21
N ARG A 119 -15.31 -5.68 3.34
CA ARG A 119 -14.58 -4.90 2.33
C ARG A 119 -15.35 -3.67 1.83
N GLN A 120 -15.77 -2.84 2.76
CA GLN A 120 -16.51 -1.64 2.44
C GLN A 120 -15.61 -0.51 1.89
N TYR A 121 -14.35 -0.46 2.34
CA TYR A 121 -13.43 0.65 2.09
C TYR A 121 -12.23 0.26 1.26
N SER A 122 -11.76 -0.99 1.33
CA SER A 122 -10.47 -1.37 0.77
C SER A 122 -10.50 -2.64 -0.08
N ALA A 123 -9.67 -2.65 -1.13
CA ALA A 123 -9.26 -3.86 -1.86
C ALA A 123 -7.85 -4.27 -1.44
N PRO A 124 -7.53 -5.56 -1.33
CA PRO A 124 -6.16 -5.98 -1.08
C PRO A 124 -5.28 -5.64 -2.28
N TRP A 125 -4.16 -4.94 -2.04
CA TRP A 125 -3.17 -4.63 -3.07
C TRP A 125 -2.13 -5.74 -3.15
N GLN A 126 -1.43 -5.96 -2.06
CA GLN A 126 -0.48 -7.06 -1.89
C GLN A 126 -0.32 -7.42 -0.41
N TRP A 127 0.34 -8.49 -0.14
CA TRP A 127 0.73 -8.92 1.20
C TRP A 127 2.17 -9.44 1.18
N GLY A 128 2.81 -9.47 2.33
CA GLY A 128 4.17 -9.97 2.48
C GLY A 128 4.48 -10.27 3.94
N SER A 129 5.68 -10.76 4.16
CA SER A 129 6.26 -10.93 5.49
C SER A 129 7.42 -9.97 5.68
N VAL A 130 7.63 -9.54 6.92
CA VAL A 130 8.80 -8.75 7.33
C VAL A 130 9.76 -9.66 8.07
N GLY A 131 11.04 -9.50 7.80
CA GLY A 131 12.08 -10.33 8.42
C GLY A 131 13.43 -9.65 8.39
N VAL A 132 14.42 -10.34 8.92
CA VAL A 132 15.81 -9.90 8.91
C VAL A 132 16.52 -10.48 7.69
N MET A 133 17.17 -9.62 6.92
CA MET A 133 18.07 -10.03 5.84
C MET A 133 19.51 -9.96 6.32
N VAL A 134 20.25 -11.03 6.15
CA VAL A 134 21.65 -11.14 6.61
C VAL A 134 22.56 -11.49 5.45
N ASP A 135 23.65 -10.75 5.31
CA ASP A 135 24.76 -11.14 4.43
C ASP A 135 25.59 -12.24 5.11
N THR A 136 25.34 -13.49 4.69
CA THR A 136 26.03 -14.67 5.23
C THR A 136 27.50 -14.76 4.84
N SER A 137 28.00 -13.92 3.96
CA SER A 137 29.44 -13.81 3.72
C SER A 137 30.15 -13.02 4.80
N VAL A 138 29.41 -12.19 5.57
CA VAL A 138 29.92 -11.31 6.63
C VAL A 138 29.60 -11.85 8.02
N TYR A 139 28.43 -12.46 8.19
CA TYR A 139 27.96 -12.98 9.48
C TYR A 139 27.50 -14.43 9.36
N ASN A 140 28.06 -15.30 10.22
CA ASN A 140 27.79 -16.74 10.22
C ASN A 140 27.17 -17.24 11.53
N GLY A 141 26.70 -16.33 12.39
CA GLY A 141 26.01 -16.68 13.65
C GLY A 141 24.54 -17.07 13.43
N ASP A 142 23.75 -17.07 14.52
CA ASP A 142 22.32 -17.39 14.45
C ASP A 142 21.56 -16.27 13.70
N ILE A 143 20.90 -16.65 12.61
CA ILE A 143 20.09 -15.76 11.77
C ILE A 143 18.58 -15.95 11.96
N ASN A 144 18.16 -16.90 12.81
CA ASN A 144 16.75 -17.24 13.03
C ASN A 144 16.17 -16.52 14.26
N THR A 145 16.63 -15.31 14.52
CA THR A 145 16.19 -14.53 15.68
C THR A 145 16.16 -13.04 15.38
N PHE A 146 15.17 -12.34 15.91
CA PHE A 146 15.18 -10.87 15.97
C PHE A 146 16.24 -10.31 16.93
N GLY A 147 16.90 -11.16 17.71
CA GLY A 147 18.06 -10.80 18.50
C GLY A 147 19.18 -10.11 17.71
N ILE A 148 19.31 -10.43 16.42
CA ILE A 148 20.24 -9.74 15.52
C ILE A 148 20.04 -8.22 15.54
N ILE A 149 18.82 -7.74 15.57
CA ILE A 149 18.52 -6.29 15.59
C ILE A 149 18.32 -5.74 17.01
N LEU A 150 17.91 -6.56 17.99
CA LEU A 150 17.52 -6.11 19.33
C LEU A 150 18.61 -6.29 20.38
N ASP A 151 19.41 -7.35 20.25
CA ASP A 151 20.60 -7.65 21.05
C ASP A 151 21.76 -8.06 20.13
N PRO A 152 22.19 -7.17 19.22
CA PRO A 152 23.15 -7.54 18.20
C PRO A 152 24.46 -8.03 18.81
N PRO A 153 25.07 -9.09 18.25
CA PRO A 153 26.42 -9.47 18.59
C PRO A 153 27.40 -8.34 18.27
N GLU A 154 28.51 -8.27 19.00
CA GLU A 154 29.47 -7.18 18.93
C GLU A 154 29.93 -6.88 17.48
N GLU A 155 30.14 -7.91 16.68
CA GLU A 155 30.58 -7.82 15.29
C GLU A 155 29.55 -7.15 14.36
N LEU A 156 28.27 -7.07 14.76
CA LEU A 156 27.21 -6.42 13.97
C LEU A 156 26.87 -4.99 14.45
N ILE A 157 27.41 -4.55 15.58
CA ILE A 157 27.20 -3.19 16.08
C ILE A 157 27.65 -2.16 15.04
N GLY A 158 26.78 -1.22 14.71
CA GLY A 158 27.04 -0.18 13.69
C GLY A 158 26.94 -0.68 12.24
N LYS A 159 26.46 -1.91 12.01
CA LYS A 159 26.30 -2.48 10.66
C LYS A 159 24.85 -2.77 10.27
N ILE A 160 23.91 -2.58 11.20
CA ILE A 160 22.50 -2.94 11.03
C ILE A 160 21.73 -1.72 10.53
N ASN A 161 20.99 -1.89 9.45
CA ASN A 161 19.96 -0.95 9.02
C ASN A 161 18.59 -1.49 9.42
N VAL A 162 17.75 -0.66 10.02
CA VAL A 162 16.39 -1.00 10.45
C VAL A 162 15.41 -0.13 9.67
N ALA A 163 14.42 -0.77 9.05
CA ALA A 163 13.36 -0.04 8.35
C ALA A 163 12.56 0.84 9.34
N PRO A 164 12.15 2.05 8.94
CA PRO A 164 11.49 3.01 9.84
C PRO A 164 9.99 2.73 10.06
N GLU A 165 9.52 1.55 9.70
CA GLU A 165 8.12 1.15 9.90
C GLU A 165 7.87 0.72 11.36
N MET A 166 7.21 1.59 12.11
CA MET A 166 7.05 1.46 13.56
C MET A 166 6.37 0.15 13.97
N ASN A 167 5.32 -0.26 13.26
CA ASN A 167 4.58 -1.48 13.60
C ASN A 167 5.44 -2.74 13.43
N ASP A 168 6.27 -2.78 12.41
CA ASP A 168 7.14 -3.92 12.15
C ASP A 168 8.24 -4.04 13.21
N VAL A 169 8.83 -2.92 13.57
CA VAL A 169 9.89 -2.86 14.61
C VAL A 169 9.32 -3.24 15.98
N ILE A 170 8.16 -2.72 16.36
CA ILE A 170 7.49 -3.06 17.62
C ILE A 170 7.06 -4.52 17.64
N SER A 171 6.48 -5.03 16.54
CA SER A 171 6.05 -6.43 16.44
C SER A 171 7.25 -7.39 16.54
N SER A 172 8.36 -7.05 15.90
CA SER A 172 9.60 -7.84 15.99
C SER A 172 10.10 -7.90 17.46
N ALA A 173 10.04 -6.79 18.18
CA ALA A 173 10.44 -6.75 19.58
C ALA A 173 9.44 -7.48 20.51
N LEU A 174 8.14 -7.41 20.22
CA LEU A 174 7.11 -8.18 20.93
C LEU A 174 7.39 -9.69 20.81
N LEU A 175 7.58 -10.17 19.58
CA LEU A 175 7.88 -11.58 19.31
C LEU A 175 9.19 -12.02 19.98
N TYR A 176 10.23 -11.20 19.91
CA TYR A 176 11.51 -11.48 20.56
C TYR A 176 11.39 -11.62 22.08
N LEU A 177 10.53 -10.82 22.71
CA LEU A 177 10.26 -10.87 24.14
C LEU A 177 9.22 -11.92 24.56
N GLY A 178 8.81 -12.81 23.62
CA GLY A 178 7.89 -13.91 23.89
C GLY A 178 6.42 -13.51 23.92
N GLY A 179 6.07 -12.34 23.39
CA GLY A 179 4.71 -11.89 23.23
C GLY A 179 4.11 -12.23 21.85
N GLU A 180 2.92 -11.70 21.61
CA GLU A 180 2.25 -11.79 20.33
C GLU A 180 2.37 -10.48 19.57
N ALA A 181 2.45 -10.54 18.24
CA ALA A 181 2.36 -9.35 17.39
C ALA A 181 1.05 -8.60 17.70
N CYS A 182 1.09 -7.27 17.71
CA CYS A 182 -0.04 -6.41 18.03
C CYS A 182 -0.59 -6.55 19.47
N SER A 183 0.20 -7.07 20.42
CA SER A 183 -0.21 -7.15 21.81
C SER A 183 -0.53 -5.77 22.39
N GLY A 184 -1.66 -5.67 23.12
CA GLY A 184 -2.05 -4.48 23.89
C GLY A 184 -1.57 -4.50 25.35
N ASP A 185 -0.76 -5.47 25.75
CA ASP A 185 -0.22 -5.57 27.12
C ASP A 185 0.75 -4.42 27.40
N LYS A 186 0.34 -3.53 28.31
CA LYS A 186 1.09 -2.32 28.65
C LYS A 186 2.44 -2.61 29.32
N GLU A 187 2.54 -3.69 30.11
CA GLU A 187 3.80 -4.08 30.76
C GLU A 187 4.79 -4.59 29.72
N LEU A 188 4.32 -5.43 28.80
CA LEU A 188 5.14 -5.93 27.70
C LEU A 188 5.56 -4.79 26.76
N LEU A 189 4.66 -3.85 26.44
CA LEU A 189 4.98 -2.69 25.61
C LEU A 189 6.01 -1.76 26.26
N ARG A 190 6.05 -1.64 27.60
CA ARG A 190 7.13 -0.93 28.28
C ARG A 190 8.47 -1.64 28.09
N LYS A 191 8.51 -2.98 28.23
CA LYS A 191 9.71 -3.78 27.96
C LYS A 191 10.19 -3.64 26.52
N VAL A 192 9.25 -3.64 25.56
CA VAL A 192 9.55 -3.38 24.14
C VAL A 192 10.20 -2.01 23.95
N ARG A 193 9.60 -0.96 24.50
CA ARG A 193 10.18 0.40 24.46
C ARG A 193 11.60 0.41 25.00
N ASP A 194 11.83 -0.16 26.18
CA ASP A 194 13.12 -0.15 26.85
C ASP A 194 14.16 -0.93 26.04
N LYS A 195 13.77 -2.07 25.45
CA LYS A 195 14.61 -2.87 24.55
C LYS A 195 14.98 -2.10 23.29
N LEU A 196 14.03 -1.42 22.66
CA LEU A 196 14.29 -0.61 21.46
C LEU A 196 15.19 0.60 21.76
N VAL A 197 15.02 1.25 22.92
CA VAL A 197 15.89 2.34 23.35
C VAL A 197 17.33 1.84 23.58
N GLU A 198 17.50 0.64 24.13
CA GLU A 198 18.80 -0.01 24.31
C GLU A 198 19.44 -0.42 22.97
N ALA A 199 18.64 -0.93 22.03
CA ALA A 199 19.13 -1.45 20.74
C ALA A 199 19.50 -0.33 19.76
N LYS A 200 18.73 0.75 19.72
CA LYS A 200 18.87 1.83 18.72
C LYS A 200 20.29 2.40 18.59
N PRO A 201 21.06 2.66 19.66
CA PRO A 201 22.44 3.16 19.51
C PRO A 201 23.40 2.16 18.87
N LYS A 202 23.03 0.89 18.79
CA LYS A 202 23.84 -0.18 18.20
C LYS A 202 23.60 -0.31 16.69
N TRP A 203 22.58 0.35 16.14
CA TRP A 203 22.26 0.33 14.70
C TRP A 203 23.12 1.34 13.94
N LYS A 204 23.31 1.07 12.66
CA LYS A 204 23.96 2.00 11.73
C LYS A 204 23.01 3.12 11.34
N SER A 205 21.77 2.74 10.99
CA SER A 205 20.74 3.66 10.53
C SER A 205 19.34 3.09 10.76
N MET A 206 18.35 3.97 10.66
CA MET A 206 16.93 3.66 10.65
C MET A 206 16.31 4.50 9.52
N ASP A 207 16.28 3.93 8.30
CA ASP A 207 15.89 4.59 7.06
C ASP A 207 15.33 3.60 6.02
#